data_7158ebb02db2289425f92c7dd74dc195
#
_entry.id   7158ebb02db2289425f92c7dd74dc195
#
_cell.length_a   1.000
_cell.length_b   1.000
_cell.length_c   1.000
_cell.angle_alpha   90.00
_cell.angle_beta   90.00
_cell.angle_gamma   90.00
#
_symmetry.space_group_name_H-M   'P 1'
#
loop_
_entity.id
_entity.type
_entity.pdbx_description
1 polymer ?
#
loop_
_entity_poly.entity_id
_entity_poly.type
_entity_poly.pdbx_seq_one_letter_code
_entity_poly.pdbx_strand_id
1 'polypeptide(L)'
;MTAVGLPPLKCENCGYAERYSRQQVGEKPAFCTVHERWLCEGCRAFMNCVDGGHRVVNQAPRADITNAVPKNDGIYANIDEDVYHGDMLSLSSSGARDLLNTTPEEFDFNRRVPRDPNKNYDFGHAAHKMVLGKGAKLKMLDPKIHGLKADGKPSSSPTSTAMWRKAAADARKQGLIPIAKSDMEKAQTMAGRVFQHHVAARLFSKGAAEHSIYWHDDATGVRLRCRPDFLPDLNRPICVDYKTATSANPRQFQKAVADYGYHQQQAFYEDGLAEIGLVGVGFLFVVQSKTAPFSVSVCQIDPEIVELGRRQNRVAIETFARCMEQDRWPGYEGIQSVGMAGWAVKQIEDQLEEFELQPTA
;
A
#
# COMPACT_ATOMS: atom_id res chain seq x y z
N MET A 1 -36.71 -3.13 38.67
CA MET A 1 -37.10 -3.04 37.26
C MET A 1 -36.55 -1.72 36.75
N THR A 2 -35.38 -1.73 36.22
CA THR A 2 -34.76 -0.55 35.60
C THR A 2 -35.44 -0.33 34.26
N ALA A 3 -36.00 0.86 34.07
CA ALA A 3 -36.63 1.28 32.83
C ALA A 3 -35.60 1.15 31.69
N VAL A 4 -35.86 0.22 30.77
CA VAL A 4 -35.15 0.15 29.51
C VAL A 4 -35.49 1.42 28.76
N GLY A 5 -34.58 2.37 28.74
CA GLY A 5 -34.77 3.63 28.02
C GLY A 5 -35.12 3.33 26.55
N LEU A 6 -36.05 4.10 26.01
CA LEU A 6 -36.40 4.04 24.59
C LEU A 6 -35.11 4.18 23.75
N PRO A 7 -34.95 3.40 22.67
CA PRO A 7 -33.77 3.51 21.81
C PRO A 7 -33.65 4.94 21.26
N PRO A 8 -32.43 5.47 21.15
CA PRO A 8 -32.23 6.79 20.60
C PRO A 8 -32.77 6.89 19.17
N LEU A 9 -33.31 8.03 18.82
CA LEU A 9 -33.84 8.32 17.49
C LEU A 9 -32.72 8.41 16.42
N LYS A 10 -31.48 8.40 16.85
CA LYS A 10 -30.30 8.54 15.98
C LYS A 10 -29.28 7.43 16.24
N CYS A 11 -28.65 6.94 15.18
CA CYS A 11 -27.48 6.11 15.28
C CYS A 11 -26.30 6.94 15.80
N GLU A 12 -25.68 6.53 16.88
CA GLU A 12 -24.58 7.27 17.51
C GLU A 12 -23.31 7.28 16.65
N ASN A 13 -23.21 6.36 15.67
CA ASN A 13 -22.08 6.32 14.77
C ASN A 13 -22.23 7.23 13.53
N CYS A 14 -23.37 7.22 12.86
CA CYS A 14 -23.58 7.97 11.61
C CYS A 14 -24.59 9.12 11.71
N GLY A 15 -25.34 9.23 12.81
CA GLY A 15 -26.34 10.26 13.03
C GLY A 15 -27.64 10.13 12.21
N TYR A 16 -27.75 9.14 11.31
CA TYR A 16 -28.85 8.99 10.34
C TYR A 16 -29.80 7.82 10.64
N ALA A 17 -29.81 7.29 11.85
CA ALA A 17 -30.60 6.11 12.20
C ALA A 17 -32.09 6.23 11.83
N GLU A 18 -32.66 7.41 11.97
CA GLU A 18 -34.06 7.62 11.69
C GLU A 18 -34.42 7.56 10.20
N ARG A 19 -33.51 7.98 9.31
CA ARG A 19 -33.67 7.85 7.87
C ARG A 19 -33.44 6.43 7.40
N TYR A 20 -32.44 5.75 7.95
CA TYR A 20 -32.08 4.38 7.58
C TYR A 20 -33.17 3.39 8.00
N SER A 21 -33.71 3.51 9.21
CA SER A 21 -34.73 2.60 9.72
C SER A 21 -36.07 2.70 9.01
N ARG A 22 -36.42 3.89 8.47
CA ARG A 22 -37.72 4.11 7.84
C ARG A 22 -37.76 3.89 6.32
N GLN A 23 -36.67 4.09 5.62
CA GLN A 23 -36.70 4.10 4.15
C GLN A 23 -35.96 2.94 3.47
N GLN A 24 -34.98 2.31 4.11
CA GLN A 24 -34.18 1.27 3.47
C GLN A 24 -34.21 -0.09 4.19
N VAL A 25 -34.33 -0.15 5.49
CA VAL A 25 -34.14 -1.40 6.25
C VAL A 25 -35.25 -1.73 7.23
N GLY A 26 -36.14 -0.78 7.56
CA GLY A 26 -37.34 -1.05 8.38
C GLY A 26 -37.11 -1.34 9.86
N GLU A 27 -35.90 -1.35 10.35
CA GLU A 27 -35.55 -1.69 11.73
C GLU A 27 -35.05 -0.52 12.57
N LYS A 28 -35.37 -0.54 13.86
CA LYS A 28 -34.90 0.45 14.83
C LYS A 28 -33.44 0.21 15.18
N PRO A 29 -32.67 1.25 15.53
CA PRO A 29 -31.33 1.09 16.09
C PRO A 29 -31.33 0.10 17.24
N ALA A 30 -30.34 -0.76 17.30
CA ALA A 30 -30.11 -1.70 18.38
C ALA A 30 -28.85 -1.32 19.18
N PHE A 31 -28.87 -1.58 20.48
CA PHE A 31 -27.72 -1.32 21.33
C PHE A 31 -26.64 -2.39 21.11
N CYS A 32 -25.44 -1.95 20.79
CA CYS A 32 -24.28 -2.82 20.70
C CYS A 32 -23.53 -2.81 22.02
N THR A 33 -23.51 -3.95 22.71
CA THR A 33 -22.86 -4.11 24.01
C THR A 33 -21.35 -3.96 24.00
N VAL A 34 -20.71 -4.20 22.85
CA VAL A 34 -19.25 -4.06 22.72
C VAL A 34 -18.84 -2.61 22.44
N HIS A 35 -19.63 -1.89 21.64
CA HIS A 35 -19.37 -0.48 21.39
C HIS A 35 -20.09 0.44 22.39
N GLU A 36 -20.90 -0.14 23.28
CA GLU A 36 -21.69 0.61 24.28
C GLU A 36 -22.50 1.77 23.68
N ARG A 37 -23.06 1.56 22.46
CA ARG A 37 -23.81 2.58 21.72
C ARG A 37 -24.94 1.99 20.90
N TRP A 38 -25.90 2.85 20.55
CA TRP A 38 -27.00 2.51 19.66
C TRP A 38 -26.59 2.66 18.20
N LEU A 39 -26.76 1.61 17.39
CA LEU A 39 -26.36 1.55 16.00
C LEU A 39 -27.52 1.19 15.09
N CYS A 40 -27.63 1.81 13.92
CA CYS A 40 -28.53 1.38 12.85
C CYS A 40 -28.01 0.09 12.20
N GLU A 41 -28.88 -0.60 11.43
CA GLU A 41 -28.50 -1.87 10.80
C GLU A 41 -27.28 -1.75 9.89
N GLY A 42 -27.19 -0.68 9.08
CA GLY A 42 -26.00 -0.43 8.26
C GLY A 42 -24.72 -0.27 9.05
N CYS A 43 -24.78 0.45 10.19
CA CYS A 43 -23.61 0.58 11.08
C CYS A 43 -23.31 -0.71 11.83
N ARG A 44 -24.34 -1.50 12.18
CA ARG A 44 -24.16 -2.83 12.79
C ARG A 44 -23.51 -3.81 11.81
N ALA A 45 -23.99 -3.87 10.58
CA ALA A 45 -23.40 -4.69 9.53
C ALA A 45 -21.95 -4.26 9.28
N PHE A 46 -21.71 -2.96 9.16
CA PHE A 46 -20.39 -2.40 9.00
C PHE A 46 -19.45 -2.72 10.17
N MET A 47 -19.95 -2.68 11.41
CA MET A 47 -19.19 -3.01 12.61
C MET A 47 -19.30 -4.49 12.99
N ASN A 48 -19.84 -5.34 12.11
CA ASN A 48 -20.11 -6.78 12.33
C ASN A 48 -20.92 -7.07 13.60
N CYS A 49 -21.86 -6.20 13.92
CA CYS A 49 -22.81 -6.42 14.97
C CYS A 49 -24.02 -7.16 14.40
N VAL A 50 -24.14 -8.48 14.58
CA VAL A 50 -25.28 -9.28 14.17
C VAL A 50 -26.11 -9.64 15.41
N ASP A 51 -27.40 -9.29 15.42
CA ASP A 51 -28.43 -9.72 16.40
C ASP A 51 -27.97 -9.78 17.86
N GLY A 52 -27.30 -8.71 18.35
CA GLY A 52 -26.79 -8.63 19.73
C GLY A 52 -25.52 -9.46 20.01
N GLY A 53 -25.00 -10.15 19.00
CA GLY A 53 -23.74 -10.87 19.07
C GLY A 53 -22.70 -10.21 18.17
N HIS A 54 -21.58 -9.81 18.72
CA HIS A 54 -20.42 -9.45 17.93
C HIS A 54 -19.86 -10.66 17.22
N ARG A 55 -19.83 -10.70 15.90
CA ARG A 55 -18.68 -11.32 15.25
C ARG A 55 -17.54 -10.36 15.51
N VAL A 56 -16.61 -10.79 16.39
CA VAL A 56 -15.43 -10.01 16.71
C VAL A 56 -14.55 -9.95 15.46
N VAL A 57 -14.70 -8.90 14.69
CA VAL A 57 -13.77 -8.60 13.62
C VAL A 57 -13.01 -7.31 13.91
N ASN A 58 -13.45 -6.53 14.89
CA ASN A 58 -12.60 -5.52 15.52
C ASN A 58 -11.94 -6.11 16.77
N GLN A 59 -11.15 -7.17 16.62
CA GLN A 59 -10.09 -7.37 17.58
C GLN A 59 -9.19 -6.14 17.46
N ALA A 60 -9.05 -5.39 18.55
CA ALA A 60 -7.95 -4.45 18.68
C ALA A 60 -6.69 -5.14 18.12
N PRO A 61 -5.86 -4.44 17.31
CA PRO A 61 -4.69 -5.05 16.71
C PRO A 61 -3.97 -5.86 17.77
N ARG A 62 -3.74 -7.17 17.50
CA ARG A 62 -3.05 -8.02 18.46
C ARG A 62 -1.67 -7.44 18.71
N ALA A 63 -1.43 -7.02 19.94
CA ALA A 63 -0.34 -6.10 20.25
C ALA A 63 1.07 -6.69 20.11
N ASP A 64 1.29 -7.99 20.14
CA ASP A 64 2.55 -8.50 20.67
C ASP A 64 3.31 -9.52 19.80
N ILE A 65 3.11 -9.51 18.47
CA ILE A 65 3.95 -10.34 17.59
C ILE A 65 4.84 -9.43 16.76
N THR A 66 6.02 -9.08 17.27
CA THR A 66 6.99 -8.27 16.54
C THR A 66 7.94 -9.14 15.70
N ASN A 67 8.32 -10.30 16.19
CA ASN A 67 9.44 -11.07 15.66
C ASN A 67 9.05 -12.41 15.01
N ALA A 68 7.78 -12.62 14.71
CA ALA A 68 7.31 -13.84 14.03
C ALA A 68 6.11 -13.54 13.10
N VAL A 69 6.00 -14.32 12.03
CA VAL A 69 4.81 -14.28 11.16
C VAL A 69 3.60 -14.76 11.98
N PRO A 70 2.49 -13.99 12.01
CA PRO A 70 1.29 -14.40 12.74
C PRO A 70 0.75 -15.73 12.20
N LYS A 71 0.25 -16.60 13.09
CA LYS A 71 -0.35 -17.87 12.68
C LYS A 71 -1.82 -17.73 12.25
N ASN A 72 -2.53 -16.78 12.84
CA ASN A 72 -3.97 -16.58 12.61
C ASN A 72 -4.21 -15.41 11.66
N ASP A 73 -5.38 -15.42 11.04
CA ASP A 73 -5.88 -14.29 10.28
C ASP A 73 -6.24 -13.13 11.22
N GLY A 74 -6.17 -11.90 10.70
CA GLY A 74 -6.49 -10.71 11.46
C GLY A 74 -5.56 -9.53 11.18
N ILE A 75 -5.71 -8.48 12.00
CA ILE A 75 -4.94 -7.25 11.92
C ILE A 75 -3.91 -7.16 13.06
N TYR A 76 -2.71 -6.71 12.75
CA TYR A 76 -1.55 -6.71 13.64
C TYR A 76 -0.82 -5.36 13.59
N ALA A 77 -0.64 -4.73 14.74
CA ALA A 77 -0.11 -3.37 14.84
C ALA A 77 1.41 -3.24 14.65
N ASN A 78 2.21 -4.27 15.01
CA ASN A 78 3.64 -4.11 15.23
C ASN A 78 4.46 -5.30 14.69
N ILE A 79 4.18 -5.76 13.48
CA ILE A 79 5.05 -6.76 12.84
C ILE A 79 6.28 -6.05 12.27
N ASP A 80 7.48 -6.51 12.64
CA ASP A 80 8.71 -5.97 12.09
C ASP A 80 8.74 -6.08 10.56
N GLU A 81 9.37 -5.11 9.90
CA GLU A 81 9.42 -5.01 8.44
C GLU A 81 10.10 -6.24 7.83
N ASP A 82 11.21 -6.69 8.42
CA ASP A 82 11.93 -7.88 7.98
C ASP A 82 11.08 -9.15 8.10
N VAL A 83 10.30 -9.28 9.18
CA VAL A 83 9.36 -10.39 9.38
C VAL A 83 8.25 -10.36 8.35
N TYR A 84 7.66 -9.17 8.11
CA TYR A 84 6.59 -9.01 7.13
C TYR A 84 7.06 -9.31 5.70
N HIS A 85 8.20 -8.77 5.30
CA HIS A 85 8.74 -8.97 3.95
C HIS A 85 9.39 -10.35 3.76
N GLY A 86 9.93 -10.94 4.83
CA GLY A 86 10.55 -12.27 4.82
C GLY A 86 9.56 -13.45 4.82
N ASP A 87 8.25 -13.19 4.93
CA ASP A 87 7.26 -14.28 4.88
C ASP A 87 7.12 -14.85 3.48
N MET A 88 7.66 -16.04 3.30
CA MET A 88 7.69 -16.77 2.03
C MET A 88 6.43 -17.63 1.80
N LEU A 89 5.61 -17.81 2.84
CA LEU A 89 4.43 -18.68 2.78
C LEU A 89 3.14 -17.93 2.44
N SER A 90 3.16 -16.60 2.50
CA SER A 90 2.02 -15.78 2.11
C SER A 90 2.34 -14.87 0.91
N LEU A 91 1.34 -14.60 0.09
CA LEU A 91 1.44 -13.69 -1.05
C LEU A 91 1.05 -12.28 -0.60
N SER A 92 1.92 -11.31 -0.88
CA SER A 92 1.62 -9.89 -0.65
C SER A 92 1.06 -9.21 -1.91
N SER A 93 0.46 -8.04 -1.75
CA SER A 93 0.01 -7.22 -2.90
C SER A 93 1.14 -6.92 -3.90
N SER A 94 2.34 -6.58 -3.44
CA SER A 94 3.49 -6.40 -4.33
C SER A 94 3.91 -7.73 -4.99
N GLY A 95 3.89 -8.82 -4.22
CA GLY A 95 4.19 -10.15 -4.74
C GLY A 95 3.20 -10.59 -5.83
N ALA A 96 1.91 -10.30 -5.68
CA ALA A 96 0.91 -10.59 -6.70
C ALA A 96 1.20 -9.84 -8.01
N ARG A 97 1.59 -8.56 -7.94
CA ARG A 97 2.00 -7.78 -9.11
C ARG A 97 3.29 -8.30 -9.72
N ASP A 98 4.29 -8.59 -8.91
CA ASP A 98 5.58 -9.12 -9.38
C ASP A 98 5.38 -10.45 -10.11
N LEU A 99 4.56 -11.35 -9.56
CA LEU A 99 4.26 -12.66 -10.17
C LEU A 99 3.56 -12.57 -11.54
N LEU A 100 2.77 -11.52 -11.78
CA LEU A 100 2.12 -11.29 -13.08
C LEU A 100 3.04 -10.59 -14.10
N ASN A 101 4.05 -9.86 -13.63
CA ASN A 101 4.96 -9.10 -14.48
C ASN A 101 6.26 -9.85 -14.81
N THR A 102 6.47 -11.02 -14.19
CA THR A 102 7.64 -11.89 -14.40
C THR A 102 7.18 -13.32 -14.61
N THR A 103 8.09 -14.25 -14.80
CA THR A 103 7.77 -15.67 -14.70
C THR A 103 7.69 -16.12 -13.25
N PRO A 104 6.95 -17.20 -12.93
CA PRO A 104 7.00 -17.79 -11.59
C PRO A 104 8.43 -18.10 -11.10
N GLU A 105 9.31 -18.55 -11.99
CA GLU A 105 10.73 -18.81 -11.67
C GLU A 105 11.45 -17.53 -11.22
N GLU A 106 11.33 -16.45 -11.98
CA GLU A 106 11.92 -15.15 -11.65
C GLU A 106 11.34 -14.58 -10.36
N PHE A 107 10.02 -14.72 -10.16
CA PHE A 107 9.36 -14.32 -8.93
C PHE A 107 9.91 -15.10 -7.72
N ASP A 108 10.00 -16.43 -7.80
CA ASP A 108 10.50 -17.26 -6.70
C ASP A 108 11.97 -16.97 -6.41
N PHE A 109 12.78 -16.75 -7.43
CA PHE A 109 14.17 -16.33 -7.26
C PHE A 109 14.26 -14.96 -6.58
N ASN A 110 13.55 -13.96 -7.10
CA ASN A 110 13.62 -12.58 -6.61
C ASN A 110 13.15 -12.42 -5.17
N ARG A 111 12.14 -13.18 -4.72
CA ARG A 111 11.68 -13.14 -3.33
C ARG A 111 12.66 -13.74 -2.33
N ARG A 112 13.61 -14.57 -2.79
CA ARG A 112 14.67 -15.21 -1.97
C ARG A 112 15.94 -14.37 -1.88
N VAL A 113 16.11 -13.41 -2.79
CA VAL A 113 17.32 -12.59 -2.88
C VAL A 113 17.05 -11.23 -2.22
N PRO A 114 17.91 -10.75 -1.32
CA PRO A 114 17.80 -9.40 -0.76
C PRO A 114 17.84 -8.36 -1.89
N ARG A 115 16.92 -7.42 -1.87
CA ARG A 115 16.91 -6.32 -2.85
C ARG A 115 18.11 -5.40 -2.66
N ASP A 116 18.70 -4.98 -3.76
CA ASP A 116 19.76 -3.98 -3.73
C ASP A 116 19.25 -2.65 -3.17
N PRO A 117 20.07 -1.99 -2.34
CA PRO A 117 19.73 -0.70 -1.79
C PRO A 117 19.50 0.35 -2.89
N ASN A 118 18.37 1.05 -2.84
CA ASN A 118 18.02 2.10 -3.80
C ASN A 118 17.69 3.41 -3.07
N LYS A 119 18.41 4.49 -3.41
CA LYS A 119 18.23 5.82 -2.81
C LYS A 119 16.81 6.37 -2.97
N ASN A 120 16.10 6.02 -4.05
CA ASN A 120 14.73 6.46 -4.24
C ASN A 120 13.79 5.80 -3.24
N TYR A 121 14.03 4.53 -2.90
CA TYR A 121 13.28 3.83 -1.86
C TYR A 121 13.62 4.36 -0.48
N ASP A 122 14.91 4.64 -0.19
CA ASP A 122 15.35 5.23 1.07
C ASP A 122 14.65 6.57 1.34
N PHE A 123 14.56 7.43 0.31
CA PHE A 123 13.82 8.69 0.41
C PHE A 123 12.31 8.48 0.58
N GLY A 124 11.73 7.51 -0.13
CA GLY A 124 10.33 7.11 0.04
C GLY A 124 10.02 6.73 1.49
N HIS A 125 10.81 5.84 2.07
CA HIS A 125 10.68 5.44 3.48
C HIS A 125 10.78 6.63 4.45
N ALA A 126 11.68 7.57 4.18
CA ALA A 126 11.79 8.77 5.00
C ALA A 126 10.54 9.66 4.90
N ALA A 127 10.03 9.87 3.69
CA ALA A 127 8.81 10.66 3.49
C ALA A 127 7.59 9.99 4.15
N HIS A 128 7.41 8.66 3.99
CA HIS A 128 6.38 7.90 4.68
C HIS A 128 6.49 8.07 6.19
N LYS A 129 7.67 7.87 6.77
CA LYS A 129 7.87 8.03 8.21
C LYS A 129 7.51 9.43 8.72
N MET A 130 7.84 10.48 7.96
CA MET A 130 7.52 11.86 8.36
C MET A 130 6.02 12.14 8.33
N VAL A 131 5.26 11.49 7.44
CA VAL A 131 3.79 11.66 7.32
C VAL A 131 3.05 10.72 8.27
N LEU A 132 3.43 9.45 8.33
CA LEU A 132 2.72 8.42 9.10
C LEU A 132 3.14 8.34 10.57
N GLY A 133 4.28 8.92 10.93
CA GLY A 133 4.86 8.81 12.28
C GLY A 133 5.43 7.42 12.61
N LYS A 134 5.23 6.42 11.73
CA LYS A 134 5.64 5.03 11.87
C LYS A 134 6.41 4.56 10.62
N GLY A 135 6.96 3.37 10.64
CA GLY A 135 7.73 2.80 9.52
C GLY A 135 9.23 2.75 9.80
N ALA A 136 10.03 2.64 8.74
CA ALA A 136 11.45 2.33 8.78
C ALA A 136 12.28 3.16 9.78
N LYS A 137 13.26 2.53 10.40
CA LYS A 137 14.23 3.23 11.28
C LYS A 137 15.26 3.93 10.42
N LEU A 138 15.39 5.26 10.58
CA LEU A 138 16.28 6.10 9.76
C LEU A 138 17.58 6.43 10.49
N LYS A 139 18.69 6.45 9.74
CA LYS A 139 19.98 6.99 10.18
C LYS A 139 20.36 8.20 9.33
N MET A 140 20.27 9.40 9.90
CA MET A 140 20.70 10.59 9.21
C MET A 140 22.25 10.62 9.08
N LEU A 141 22.73 10.82 7.87
CA LEU A 141 24.15 11.02 7.55
C LEU A 141 24.38 12.47 7.15
N ASP A 142 25.30 13.14 7.86
CA ASP A 142 25.70 14.50 7.53
C ASP A 142 26.84 14.47 6.51
N PRO A 143 26.72 15.12 5.33
CA PRO A 143 27.79 15.20 4.34
C PRO A 143 29.12 15.82 4.88
N LYS A 144 29.01 16.69 5.86
CA LYS A 144 30.18 17.32 6.47
C LYS A 144 31.02 16.37 7.36
N ILE A 145 30.39 15.26 7.80
CA ILE A 145 30.99 14.25 8.66
C ILE A 145 31.29 12.98 7.89
N HIS A 146 30.30 12.50 7.12
CA HIS A 146 30.35 11.20 6.47
C HIS A 146 30.71 11.28 4.98
N GLY A 147 30.77 12.49 4.39
CA GLY A 147 31.00 12.72 2.97
C GLY A 147 32.39 13.27 2.63
N LEU A 148 33.36 13.14 3.53
CA LEU A 148 34.73 13.61 3.30
C LEU A 148 35.49 12.69 2.34
N LYS A 149 36.48 13.28 1.62
CA LYS A 149 37.45 12.54 0.82
C LYS A 149 38.49 11.87 1.75
N ALA A 150 39.34 11.01 1.19
CA ALA A 150 40.35 10.31 1.93
C ALA A 150 41.37 11.25 2.60
N ASP A 151 41.57 12.45 2.06
CA ASP A 151 42.45 13.52 2.63
C ASP A 151 41.72 14.39 3.69
N GLY A 152 40.48 14.00 4.08
CA GLY A 152 39.68 14.73 5.07
C GLY A 152 38.98 15.98 4.54
N LYS A 153 39.13 16.33 3.27
CA LYS A 153 38.48 17.50 2.66
C LYS A 153 37.05 17.22 2.22
N PRO A 154 36.18 18.26 2.19
CA PRO A 154 34.82 18.11 1.65
C PRO A 154 34.84 17.64 0.21
N SER A 155 33.91 16.76 -0.13
CA SER A 155 33.66 16.26 -1.51
C SER A 155 32.53 17.05 -2.18
N SER A 156 32.68 17.31 -3.49
CA SER A 156 31.58 17.82 -4.32
C SER A 156 30.46 16.80 -4.48
N SER A 157 30.77 15.52 -4.29
CA SER A 157 29.82 14.40 -4.34
C SER A 157 29.89 13.58 -3.04
N PRO A 158 29.39 14.10 -1.91
CA PRO A 158 29.59 13.48 -0.59
C PRO A 158 29.09 12.04 -0.52
N THR A 159 27.93 11.75 -1.14
CA THR A 159 27.31 10.41 -1.14
C THR A 159 28.06 9.35 -1.95
N SER A 160 29.08 9.75 -2.72
CA SER A 160 29.93 8.87 -3.53
C SER A 160 31.27 8.56 -2.86
N THR A 161 31.56 9.14 -1.70
CA THR A 161 32.85 8.91 -1.00
C THR A 161 32.89 7.52 -0.35
N ALA A 162 34.10 7.01 -0.11
CA ALA A 162 34.27 5.73 0.59
C ALA A 162 33.75 5.82 2.04
N MET A 163 33.93 6.97 2.68
CA MET A 163 33.43 7.22 4.05
C MET A 163 31.91 7.16 4.10
N TRP A 164 31.23 7.79 3.13
CA TRP A 164 29.76 7.72 3.03
C TRP A 164 29.27 6.29 2.82
N ARG A 165 29.85 5.58 1.83
CA ARG A 165 29.46 4.18 1.54
C ARG A 165 29.66 3.28 2.75
N LYS A 166 30.73 3.46 3.51
CA LYS A 166 30.95 2.73 4.76
C LYS A 166 29.89 3.05 5.80
N ALA A 167 29.63 4.34 6.07
CA ALA A 167 28.61 4.74 7.04
C ALA A 167 27.20 4.26 6.66
N ALA A 168 26.86 4.29 5.37
CA ALA A 168 25.59 3.76 4.86
C ALA A 168 25.51 2.23 5.02
N ALA A 169 26.57 1.50 4.71
CA ALA A 169 26.62 0.04 4.89
C ALA A 169 26.51 -0.34 6.39
N ASP A 170 27.21 0.39 7.27
CA ASP A 170 27.15 0.15 8.71
C ASP A 170 25.76 0.46 9.29
N ALA A 171 25.06 1.48 8.78
CA ALA A 171 23.67 1.75 9.14
C ALA A 171 22.75 0.58 8.72
N ARG A 172 22.86 0.09 7.49
CA ARG A 172 22.05 -1.03 6.98
C ARG A 172 22.28 -2.31 7.76
N LYS A 173 23.53 -2.62 8.15
CA LYS A 173 23.83 -3.78 9.03
C LYS A 173 23.11 -3.71 10.38
N GLN A 174 22.74 -2.51 10.82
CA GLN A 174 21.97 -2.27 12.05
C GLN A 174 20.46 -2.21 11.80
N GLY A 175 19.97 -2.57 10.60
CA GLY A 175 18.56 -2.45 10.23
C GLY A 175 18.08 -1.00 10.09
N LEU A 176 19.01 -0.04 9.84
CA LEU A 176 18.68 1.36 9.70
C LEU A 176 18.82 1.79 8.23
N ILE A 177 17.88 2.58 7.74
CA ILE A 177 17.94 3.19 6.41
C ILE A 177 18.78 4.46 6.47
N PRO A 178 19.93 4.52 5.75
CA PRO A 178 20.74 5.73 5.71
C PRO A 178 20.08 6.79 4.84
N ILE A 179 19.95 8.01 5.37
CA ILE A 179 19.39 9.15 4.64
C ILE A 179 20.31 10.37 4.78
N ALA A 180 20.52 11.09 3.68
CA ALA A 180 21.26 12.33 3.73
C ALA A 180 20.50 13.40 4.53
N LYS A 181 21.23 14.26 5.25
CA LYS A 181 20.63 15.35 6.03
C LYS A 181 19.71 16.23 5.18
N SER A 182 20.13 16.59 3.96
CA SER A 182 19.31 17.36 3.02
C SER A 182 18.01 16.64 2.61
N ASP A 183 18.08 15.33 2.44
CA ASP A 183 16.89 14.52 2.09
C ASP A 183 15.95 14.38 3.29
N MET A 184 16.48 14.31 4.51
CA MET A 184 15.68 14.34 5.74
C MET A 184 14.94 15.68 5.88
N GLU A 185 15.63 16.81 5.71
CA GLU A 185 15.06 18.16 5.76
C GLU A 185 13.99 18.34 4.68
N LYS A 186 14.24 17.80 3.48
CA LYS A 186 13.26 17.77 2.39
C LYS A 186 12.03 16.95 2.75
N ALA A 187 12.18 15.74 3.30
CA ALA A 187 11.08 14.90 3.73
C ALA A 187 10.23 15.56 4.83
N GLN A 188 10.86 16.27 5.76
CA GLN A 188 10.18 17.06 6.79
C GLN A 188 9.36 18.22 6.17
N THR A 189 9.93 18.93 5.20
CA THR A 189 9.25 20.01 4.48
C THR A 189 8.04 19.45 3.70
N MET A 190 8.21 18.31 3.06
CA MET A 190 7.12 17.60 2.36
C MET A 190 6.00 17.21 3.32
N ALA A 191 6.31 16.63 4.46
CA ALA A 191 5.31 16.29 5.48
C ALA A 191 4.53 17.54 5.95
N GLY A 192 5.21 18.66 6.18
CA GLY A 192 4.58 19.94 6.49
C GLY A 192 3.55 20.37 5.42
N ARG A 193 3.82 20.13 4.14
CA ARG A 193 2.87 20.41 3.05
C ARG A 193 1.66 19.46 3.05
N VAL A 194 1.85 18.19 3.40
CA VAL A 194 0.72 17.24 3.58
C VAL A 194 -0.22 17.73 4.68
N PHE A 195 0.32 18.14 5.83
CA PHE A 195 -0.47 18.63 6.96
C PHE A 195 -1.05 20.05 6.77
N GLN A 196 -0.60 20.79 5.75
CA GLN A 196 -1.24 22.04 5.30
C GLN A 196 -2.39 21.79 4.30
N HIS A 197 -2.45 20.63 3.65
CA HIS A 197 -3.52 20.30 2.71
C HIS A 197 -4.76 19.85 3.46
N HIS A 198 -5.87 20.60 3.36
CA HIS A 198 -7.05 20.47 4.22
C HIS A 198 -7.67 19.06 4.25
N VAL A 199 -7.66 18.31 3.14
CA VAL A 199 -8.15 16.92 3.09
C VAL A 199 -7.11 15.98 3.67
N ALA A 200 -5.86 16.04 3.20
CA ALA A 200 -4.82 15.12 3.63
C ALA A 200 -4.51 15.24 5.13
N ALA A 201 -4.51 16.46 5.67
CA ALA A 201 -4.34 16.68 7.11
C ALA A 201 -5.40 15.96 7.96
N ARG A 202 -6.65 15.95 7.51
CA ARG A 202 -7.73 15.22 8.20
C ARG A 202 -7.57 13.71 8.11
N LEU A 203 -7.11 13.21 6.94
CA LEU A 203 -6.88 11.78 6.75
C LEU A 203 -5.78 11.23 7.67
N PHE A 204 -4.73 12.01 7.92
CA PHE A 204 -3.61 11.59 8.77
C PHE A 204 -3.66 12.11 10.22
N SER A 205 -4.78 12.74 10.64
CA SER A 205 -4.86 13.35 11.97
C SER A 205 -4.89 12.34 13.11
N LYS A 206 -5.62 11.24 12.92
CA LYS A 206 -5.76 10.16 13.91
C LYS A 206 -6.07 8.86 13.17
N GLY A 207 -5.48 7.77 13.60
CA GLY A 207 -5.70 6.46 12.99
C GLY A 207 -4.58 5.48 13.25
N ALA A 208 -4.59 4.39 12.49
CA ALA A 208 -3.64 3.29 12.59
C ALA A 208 -2.70 3.29 11.39
N ALA A 209 -1.39 3.46 11.64
CA ALA A 209 -0.35 3.42 10.62
C ALA A 209 0.29 2.04 10.54
N GLU A 210 0.57 1.57 9.32
CA GLU A 210 1.39 0.38 9.05
C GLU A 210 0.87 -0.89 9.78
N HIS A 211 -0.45 -1.07 9.85
CA HIS A 211 -1.02 -2.29 10.36
C HIS A 211 -0.96 -3.40 9.30
N SER A 212 -0.45 -4.57 9.68
CA SER A 212 -0.39 -5.73 8.80
C SER A 212 -1.67 -6.54 8.90
N ILE A 213 -2.22 -6.93 7.76
CA ILE A 213 -3.42 -7.75 7.65
C ILE A 213 -3.01 -9.08 7.04
N TYR A 214 -3.46 -10.18 7.63
CA TYR A 214 -3.27 -11.54 7.14
C TYR A 214 -4.63 -12.23 7.04
N TRP A 215 -4.85 -12.94 5.94
CA TRP A 215 -6.06 -13.74 5.73
C TRP A 215 -5.77 -14.91 4.80
N HIS A 216 -6.68 -15.85 4.72
CA HIS A 216 -6.64 -16.93 3.73
C HIS A 216 -7.64 -16.64 2.62
N ASP A 217 -7.25 -16.93 1.40
CA ASP A 217 -8.14 -16.92 0.25
C ASP A 217 -9.02 -18.18 0.29
N ASP A 218 -10.33 -18.02 0.40
CA ASP A 218 -11.27 -19.14 0.57
C ASP A 218 -11.22 -20.14 -0.58
N ALA A 219 -10.94 -19.68 -1.81
CA ALA A 219 -10.96 -20.54 -3.00
C ALA A 219 -9.71 -21.41 -3.13
N THR A 220 -8.54 -20.91 -2.70
CA THR A 220 -7.26 -21.61 -2.91
C THR A 220 -6.59 -22.04 -1.61
N GLY A 221 -7.04 -21.53 -0.47
CA GLY A 221 -6.37 -21.70 0.81
C GLY A 221 -5.03 -20.96 0.94
N VAL A 222 -4.64 -20.18 -0.07
CA VAL A 222 -3.40 -19.37 -0.03
C VAL A 222 -3.50 -18.32 1.05
N ARG A 223 -2.46 -18.21 1.83
CA ARG A 223 -2.35 -17.14 2.80
C ARG A 223 -1.91 -15.85 2.13
N LEU A 224 -2.63 -14.77 2.40
CA LEU A 224 -2.43 -13.45 1.81
C LEU A 224 -2.08 -12.45 2.90
N ARG A 225 -1.38 -11.37 2.52
CA ARG A 225 -1.06 -10.28 3.44
C ARG A 225 -1.02 -8.92 2.73
N CYS A 226 -1.46 -7.90 3.45
CA CYS A 226 -1.25 -6.51 3.05
C CYS A 226 -0.91 -5.64 4.26
N ARG A 227 -0.38 -4.45 3.97
CA ARG A 227 -0.05 -3.46 4.99
C ARG A 227 -0.45 -2.08 4.47
N PRO A 228 -1.68 -1.63 4.76
CA PRO A 228 -2.09 -0.27 4.49
C PRO A 228 -1.19 0.76 5.18
N ASP A 229 -0.86 1.83 4.48
CA ASP A 229 -0.07 2.92 5.04
C ASP A 229 -0.79 3.55 6.23
N PHE A 230 -2.10 3.81 6.07
CA PHE A 230 -2.87 4.43 7.14
C PHE A 230 -4.37 4.09 7.06
N LEU A 231 -4.96 3.79 8.22
CA LEU A 231 -6.40 3.60 8.42
C LEU A 231 -6.89 4.71 9.36
N PRO A 232 -7.48 5.79 8.83
CA PRO A 232 -7.97 6.91 9.64
C PRO A 232 -9.08 6.50 10.57
N ASP A 233 -9.08 7.04 11.79
CA ASP A 233 -10.18 6.94 12.76
C ASP A 233 -11.27 7.97 12.38
N LEU A 234 -12.07 7.62 11.39
CA LEU A 234 -13.16 8.44 10.85
C LEU A 234 -14.48 7.69 10.95
N ASN A 235 -15.59 8.43 10.87
CA ASN A 235 -16.95 7.86 10.90
C ASN A 235 -17.26 6.94 9.71
N ARG A 236 -16.45 7.00 8.65
CA ARG A 236 -16.49 6.07 7.52
C ARG A 236 -15.12 5.41 7.39
N PRO A 237 -15.05 4.11 7.17
CA PRO A 237 -13.78 3.44 6.99
C PRO A 237 -13.15 3.87 5.66
N ILE A 238 -11.94 4.32 5.76
CA ILE A 238 -11.12 4.73 4.63
C ILE A 238 -9.75 4.09 4.81
N CYS A 239 -9.21 3.55 3.73
CA CYS A 239 -7.81 3.19 3.62
C CYS A 239 -7.09 4.31 2.89
N VAL A 240 -5.98 4.76 3.41
CA VAL A 240 -5.16 5.82 2.78
C VAL A 240 -3.79 5.25 2.45
N ASP A 241 -3.36 5.50 1.24
CA ASP A 241 -2.05 5.13 0.76
C ASP A 241 -1.30 6.40 0.32
N TYR A 242 -0.11 6.63 0.87
CA TYR A 242 0.71 7.80 0.60
C TYR A 242 1.75 7.52 -0.47
N LYS A 243 1.70 8.26 -1.57
CA LYS A 243 2.61 8.09 -2.71
C LYS A 243 3.47 9.33 -2.94
N THR A 244 4.78 9.15 -2.95
CA THR A 244 5.71 10.19 -3.44
C THR A 244 5.94 9.98 -4.94
N ALA A 245 5.78 11.05 -5.73
CA ALA A 245 5.90 11.03 -7.18
C ALA A 245 6.76 12.19 -7.70
N THR A 246 7.08 12.19 -8.98
CA THR A 246 7.70 13.36 -9.64
C THR A 246 6.70 14.52 -9.77
N SER A 247 5.41 14.22 -9.84
CA SER A 247 4.33 15.20 -9.92
C SER A 247 3.10 14.70 -9.16
N ALA A 248 2.38 15.60 -8.53
CA ALA A 248 1.08 15.34 -7.90
C ALA A 248 -0.10 15.62 -8.86
N ASN A 249 0.16 15.83 -10.16
CA ASN A 249 -0.89 16.03 -11.15
C ASN A 249 -1.70 14.75 -11.36
N PRO A 250 -3.05 14.75 -11.13
CA PRO A 250 -3.88 13.55 -11.27
C PRO A 250 -3.80 12.89 -12.65
N ARG A 251 -3.64 13.65 -13.72
CA ARG A 251 -3.45 13.09 -15.08
C ARG A 251 -2.15 12.29 -15.23
N GLN A 252 -1.09 12.73 -14.55
CA GLN A 252 0.18 11.98 -14.53
C GLN A 252 0.10 10.79 -13.59
N PHE A 253 -0.72 10.88 -12.54
CA PHE A 253 -0.97 9.77 -11.62
C PHE A 253 -1.67 8.61 -12.33
N GLN A 254 -2.53 8.85 -13.33
CA GLN A 254 -3.14 7.79 -14.16
C GLN A 254 -2.09 6.87 -14.78
N LYS A 255 -0.99 7.44 -15.28
CA LYS A 255 0.12 6.63 -15.79
C LYS A 255 0.76 5.80 -14.69
N ALA A 256 0.99 6.38 -13.53
CA ALA A 256 1.54 5.66 -12.38
C ALA A 256 0.60 4.54 -11.87
N VAL A 257 -0.72 4.72 -11.95
CA VAL A 257 -1.71 3.67 -11.63
C VAL A 257 -1.48 2.44 -12.51
N ALA A 258 -1.25 2.63 -13.80
CA ALA A 258 -0.96 1.55 -14.75
C ALA A 258 0.45 0.96 -14.53
N ASP A 259 1.49 1.83 -14.53
CA ASP A 259 2.89 1.42 -14.48
C ASP A 259 3.25 0.64 -13.19
N TYR A 260 2.64 1.05 -12.05
CA TYR A 260 2.93 0.45 -10.74
C TYR A 260 1.80 -0.45 -10.20
N GLY A 261 0.71 -0.63 -10.95
CA GLY A 261 -0.41 -1.49 -10.55
C GLY A 261 -1.12 -1.01 -9.29
N TYR A 262 -1.33 0.31 -9.11
CA TYR A 262 -2.00 0.83 -7.90
C TYR A 262 -3.47 0.41 -7.82
N HIS A 263 -4.15 0.20 -8.95
CA HIS A 263 -5.49 -0.37 -9.01
C HIS A 263 -5.52 -1.80 -8.45
N GLN A 264 -4.48 -2.59 -8.77
CA GLN A 264 -4.29 -3.94 -8.25
C GLN A 264 -3.99 -3.93 -6.75
N GLN A 265 -3.15 -2.96 -6.29
CA GLN A 265 -2.89 -2.74 -4.87
C GLN A 265 -4.16 -2.40 -4.11
N GLN A 266 -4.96 -1.46 -4.61
CA GLN A 266 -6.22 -1.06 -3.98
C GLN A 266 -7.17 -2.25 -3.83
N ALA A 267 -7.42 -2.99 -4.91
CA ALA A 267 -8.28 -4.17 -4.89
C ALA A 267 -7.81 -5.19 -3.84
N PHE A 268 -6.51 -5.49 -3.80
CA PHE A 268 -5.93 -6.44 -2.84
C PHE A 268 -6.11 -6.00 -1.38
N TYR A 269 -5.99 -4.70 -1.12
CA TYR A 269 -6.18 -4.14 0.22
C TYR A 269 -7.65 -4.10 0.64
N GLU A 270 -8.55 -3.74 -0.29
CA GLU A 270 -10.00 -3.77 -0.06
C GLU A 270 -10.47 -5.19 0.28
N ASP A 271 -9.99 -6.20 -0.46
CA ASP A 271 -10.31 -7.60 -0.21
C ASP A 271 -9.80 -8.05 1.17
N GLY A 272 -8.54 -7.77 1.50
CA GLY A 272 -7.99 -8.11 2.81
C GLY A 272 -8.69 -7.38 3.97
N LEU A 273 -9.12 -6.15 3.76
CA LEU A 273 -9.91 -5.41 4.75
C LEU A 273 -11.30 -6.02 4.91
N ALA A 274 -11.93 -6.46 3.82
CA ALA A 274 -13.23 -7.13 3.86
C ALA A 274 -13.17 -8.46 4.61
N GLU A 275 -12.12 -9.27 4.39
CA GLU A 275 -11.93 -10.56 5.07
C GLU A 275 -11.77 -10.42 6.59
N ILE A 276 -11.23 -9.31 7.06
CA ILE A 276 -11.19 -9.02 8.50
C ILE A 276 -12.43 -8.24 8.97
N GLY A 277 -13.50 -8.13 8.12
CA GLY A 277 -14.80 -7.55 8.41
C GLY A 277 -14.94 -6.05 8.24
N LEU A 278 -13.95 -5.39 7.67
CA LEU A 278 -14.06 -3.99 7.28
C LEU A 278 -14.56 -3.89 5.83
N VAL A 279 -15.87 -4.11 5.63
CA VAL A 279 -16.52 -4.11 4.32
C VAL A 279 -16.83 -2.67 3.87
N GLY A 280 -16.73 -2.41 2.56
CA GLY A 280 -17.09 -1.12 1.96
C GLY A 280 -16.13 0.02 2.33
N VAL A 281 -14.88 -0.32 2.58
CA VAL A 281 -13.83 0.66 2.87
C VAL A 281 -13.57 1.52 1.64
N GLY A 282 -13.66 2.85 1.79
CA GLY A 282 -13.19 3.78 0.76
C GLY A 282 -11.67 3.73 0.65
N PHE A 283 -11.12 3.97 -0.55
CA PHE A 283 -9.69 4.01 -0.75
C PHE A 283 -9.23 5.34 -1.34
N LEU A 284 -8.21 5.95 -0.76
CA LEU A 284 -7.68 7.24 -1.20
C LEU A 284 -6.15 7.19 -1.31
N PHE A 285 -5.64 7.68 -2.43
CA PHE A 285 -4.22 7.93 -2.62
C PHE A 285 -3.90 9.39 -2.31
N VAL A 286 -3.00 9.62 -1.36
CA VAL A 286 -2.42 10.95 -1.14
C VAL A 286 -1.11 11.02 -1.91
N VAL A 287 -1.14 11.70 -3.03
CA VAL A 287 0.00 11.79 -3.98
C VAL A 287 0.74 13.09 -3.75
N GLN A 288 2.04 13.02 -3.51
CA GLN A 288 2.87 14.18 -3.26
C GLN A 288 4.05 14.30 -4.22
N SER A 289 4.25 15.48 -4.81
CA SER A 289 5.43 15.78 -5.62
C SER A 289 6.69 15.82 -4.75
N LYS A 290 7.76 15.14 -5.22
CA LYS A 290 9.11 15.24 -4.66
C LYS A 290 9.85 16.53 -5.05
N THR A 291 9.25 17.35 -5.93
CA THR A 291 9.82 18.62 -6.43
C THR A 291 9.04 19.78 -5.83
N ALA A 292 9.75 20.82 -5.41
CA ALA A 292 9.12 22.05 -4.91
C ALA A 292 8.11 22.61 -5.92
N PRO A 293 6.96 23.11 -5.47
CA PRO A 293 6.57 23.42 -4.09
C PRO A 293 5.99 22.24 -3.30
N PHE A 294 6.28 20.98 -3.67
CA PHE A 294 5.82 19.75 -3.00
C PHE A 294 4.31 19.62 -2.96
N SER A 295 3.68 19.89 -4.09
CA SER A 295 2.22 19.83 -4.27
C SER A 295 1.66 18.50 -3.82
N VAL A 296 0.44 18.54 -3.25
CA VAL A 296 -0.29 17.37 -2.78
C VAL A 296 -1.62 17.29 -3.52
N SER A 297 -2.00 16.11 -3.96
CA SER A 297 -3.35 15.79 -4.42
C SER A 297 -3.89 14.57 -3.70
N VAL A 298 -5.20 14.49 -3.57
CA VAL A 298 -5.91 13.32 -3.05
C VAL A 298 -6.71 12.73 -4.20
N CYS A 299 -6.39 11.49 -4.54
CA CYS A 299 -6.91 10.81 -5.73
C CYS A 299 -7.69 9.56 -5.33
N GLN A 300 -8.69 9.24 -6.12
CA GLN A 300 -9.43 7.98 -6.07
C GLN A 300 -9.33 7.33 -7.45
N ILE A 301 -9.18 6.01 -7.48
CA ILE A 301 -9.21 5.24 -8.73
C ILE A 301 -10.66 4.85 -9.01
N ASP A 302 -11.07 4.90 -10.28
CA ASP A 302 -12.41 4.53 -10.71
C ASP A 302 -12.69 3.05 -10.39
N PRO A 303 -13.88 2.72 -9.87
CA PRO A 303 -14.21 1.35 -9.43
C PRO A 303 -14.02 0.28 -10.52
N GLU A 304 -14.30 0.61 -11.78
CA GLU A 304 -14.11 -0.30 -12.92
C GLU A 304 -12.62 -0.66 -13.11
N ILE A 305 -11.72 0.28 -12.87
CA ILE A 305 -10.27 0.05 -12.94
C ILE A 305 -9.80 -0.79 -11.76
N VAL A 306 -10.36 -0.58 -10.57
CA VAL A 306 -10.09 -1.41 -9.38
C VAL A 306 -10.53 -2.85 -9.62
N GLU A 307 -11.69 -3.06 -10.27
CA GLU A 307 -12.18 -4.40 -10.61
C GLU A 307 -11.26 -5.14 -11.61
N LEU A 308 -10.64 -4.43 -12.55
CA LEU A 308 -9.58 -5.03 -13.37
C LEU A 308 -8.40 -5.50 -12.52
N GLY A 309 -8.00 -4.71 -11.53
CA GLY A 309 -6.97 -5.08 -10.57
C GLY A 309 -7.35 -6.31 -9.74
N ARG A 310 -8.62 -6.44 -9.33
CA ARG A 310 -9.12 -7.60 -8.60
C ARG A 310 -9.01 -8.87 -9.42
N ARG A 311 -9.37 -8.81 -10.70
CA ARG A 311 -9.21 -9.93 -11.62
C ARG A 311 -7.74 -10.32 -11.83
N GLN A 312 -6.83 -9.35 -11.91
CA GLN A 312 -5.40 -9.61 -11.96
C GLN A 312 -4.91 -10.31 -10.68
N ASN A 313 -5.34 -9.83 -9.51
CA ASN A 313 -5.03 -10.47 -8.23
C ASN A 313 -5.51 -11.92 -8.19
N ARG A 314 -6.71 -12.22 -8.72
CA ARG A 314 -7.22 -13.59 -8.78
C ARG A 314 -6.28 -14.52 -9.55
N VAL A 315 -5.83 -14.09 -10.74
CA VAL A 315 -4.87 -14.86 -11.55
C VAL A 315 -3.55 -15.07 -10.79
N ALA A 316 -3.04 -14.02 -10.10
CA ALA A 316 -1.81 -14.13 -9.32
C ALA A 316 -1.94 -15.12 -8.16
N ILE A 317 -3.05 -15.07 -7.40
CA ILE A 317 -3.32 -15.94 -6.27
C ILE A 317 -3.41 -17.40 -6.72
N GLU A 318 -4.16 -17.69 -7.79
CA GLU A 318 -4.28 -19.04 -8.36
C GLU A 318 -2.94 -19.56 -8.91
N THR A 319 -2.15 -18.69 -9.52
CA THR A 319 -0.80 -19.06 -9.99
C THR A 319 0.11 -19.38 -8.82
N PHE A 320 0.10 -18.55 -7.78
CA PHE A 320 0.88 -18.79 -6.57
C PHE A 320 0.47 -20.11 -5.89
N ALA A 321 -0.85 -20.35 -5.75
CA ALA A 321 -1.39 -21.57 -5.18
C ALA A 321 -0.86 -22.81 -5.90
N ARG A 322 -0.99 -22.83 -7.23
CA ARG A 322 -0.52 -23.93 -8.08
C ARG A 322 0.98 -24.17 -7.97
N CYS A 323 1.78 -23.09 -7.95
CA CYS A 323 3.24 -23.21 -7.80
C CYS A 323 3.63 -23.75 -6.43
N MET A 324 2.94 -23.31 -5.37
CA MET A 324 3.17 -23.80 -4.00
C MET A 324 2.76 -25.26 -3.83
N GLU A 325 1.61 -25.66 -4.37
CA GLU A 325 1.08 -27.04 -4.30
C GLU A 325 2.01 -28.03 -5.03
N GLN A 326 2.51 -27.62 -6.22
CA GLN A 326 3.33 -28.49 -7.06
C GLN A 326 4.83 -28.40 -6.73
N ASP A 327 5.22 -27.49 -5.85
CA ASP A 327 6.61 -27.10 -5.60
C ASP A 327 7.40 -26.86 -6.91
N ARG A 328 6.71 -26.23 -7.88
CA ARG A 328 7.24 -25.96 -9.21
C ARG A 328 6.96 -24.53 -9.63
N TRP A 329 8.03 -23.83 -9.95
CA TRP A 329 8.03 -22.42 -10.38
C TRP A 329 8.54 -22.36 -11.84
N PRO A 330 7.67 -22.46 -12.86
CA PRO A 330 8.07 -22.52 -14.26
C PRO A 330 8.57 -21.17 -14.77
N GLY A 331 9.62 -21.22 -15.61
CA GLY A 331 10.11 -20.12 -16.44
C GLY A 331 9.51 -20.17 -17.86
N TYR A 332 10.22 -19.55 -18.82
CA TYR A 332 9.83 -19.64 -20.23
C TYR A 332 10.18 -21.02 -20.76
N GLU A 333 9.17 -21.79 -21.16
CA GLU A 333 9.35 -23.12 -21.73
C GLU A 333 9.14 -23.06 -23.25
N GLY A 334 10.02 -23.74 -24.00
CA GLY A 334 9.95 -23.85 -25.45
C GLY A 334 10.30 -22.56 -26.21
N ILE A 335 9.94 -22.53 -27.49
CA ILE A 335 10.23 -21.41 -28.40
C ILE A 335 9.13 -20.36 -28.27
N GLN A 336 9.56 -19.13 -27.97
CA GLN A 336 8.65 -17.99 -27.88
C GLN A 336 8.63 -17.24 -29.21
N SER A 337 7.44 -17.03 -29.79
CA SER A 337 7.28 -16.16 -30.96
C SER A 337 7.24 -14.70 -30.50
N VAL A 338 8.10 -13.87 -31.08
CA VAL A 338 8.18 -12.43 -30.72
C VAL A 338 7.76 -11.61 -31.92
N GLY A 339 6.77 -10.77 -31.75
CA GLY A 339 6.35 -9.75 -32.71
C GLY A 339 6.98 -8.38 -32.40
N MET A 340 6.64 -7.40 -33.22
CA MET A 340 7.04 -6.01 -33.02
C MET A 340 5.83 -5.19 -32.53
N ALA A 341 6.08 -4.18 -31.71
CA ALA A 341 5.02 -3.27 -31.25
C ALA A 341 4.40 -2.54 -32.45
N GLY A 342 3.06 -2.37 -32.47
CA GLY A 342 2.35 -1.83 -33.63
C GLY A 342 2.82 -0.44 -34.07
N TRP A 343 3.22 0.43 -33.13
CA TRP A 343 3.80 1.74 -33.47
C TRP A 343 5.14 1.61 -34.20
N ALA A 344 5.95 0.60 -33.88
CA ALA A 344 7.23 0.38 -34.52
C ALA A 344 7.06 -0.23 -35.93
N VAL A 345 6.08 -1.14 -36.07
CA VAL A 345 5.68 -1.65 -37.40
C VAL A 345 5.27 -0.48 -38.31
N LYS A 346 4.36 0.35 -37.82
CA LYS A 346 3.90 1.52 -38.60
C LYS A 346 5.04 2.47 -38.96
N GLN A 347 5.95 2.76 -38.03
CA GLN A 347 7.10 3.62 -38.31
C GLN A 347 7.98 3.07 -39.45
N ILE A 348 8.18 1.74 -39.48
CA ILE A 348 8.94 1.08 -40.54
C ILE A 348 8.19 1.13 -41.87
N GLU A 349 6.86 0.89 -41.86
CA GLU A 349 6.02 0.99 -43.04
C GLU A 349 6.05 2.40 -43.63
N ASP A 350 5.89 3.43 -42.81
CA ASP A 350 5.95 4.86 -43.22
C ASP A 350 7.35 5.17 -43.84
N GLN A 351 8.43 4.64 -43.26
CA GLN A 351 9.79 4.81 -43.84
C GLN A 351 9.96 4.10 -45.17
N LEU A 352 9.41 2.92 -45.34
CA LEU A 352 9.50 2.16 -46.58
C LEU A 352 8.72 2.88 -47.71
N GLU A 353 7.52 3.39 -47.41
CA GLU A 353 6.72 4.18 -48.34
C GLU A 353 7.48 5.45 -48.78
N GLU A 354 8.17 6.15 -47.89
CA GLU A 354 9.00 7.33 -48.26
C GLU A 354 10.15 6.93 -49.20
N PHE A 355 10.78 5.77 -49.00
CA PHE A 355 11.86 5.31 -49.90
C PHE A 355 11.33 4.88 -51.26
N GLU A 356 10.14 4.27 -51.34
CA GLU A 356 9.52 3.84 -52.60
C GLU A 356 9.03 5.05 -53.43
N LEU A 357 8.66 6.15 -52.77
CA LEU A 357 8.22 7.39 -53.41
C LEU A 357 9.38 8.29 -53.91
N GLN A 358 10.64 7.99 -53.51
CA GLN A 358 11.78 8.76 -54.03
C GLN A 358 12.11 8.30 -55.47
N PRO A 359 12.06 9.19 -56.48
CA PRO A 359 12.45 8.82 -57.85
C PRO A 359 13.93 8.36 -57.85
N THR A 360 14.18 7.18 -58.32
CA THR A 360 15.55 6.73 -58.64
C THR A 360 16.16 7.74 -59.66
N ALA A 361 17.12 8.51 -59.16
CA ALA A 361 17.85 9.48 -59.97
C ALA A 361 18.75 8.79 -61.05
#